data_c0f7660ee5673d8061d751fa7f036ed2
#
_entry.id   c0f7660ee5673d8061d751fa7f036ed2
#
_cell.length_a   1.000
_cell.length_b   1.000
_cell.length_c   1.000
_cell.angle_alpha   90.00
_cell.angle_beta   90.00
_cell.angle_gamma   90.00
#
_symmetry.space_group_name_H-M   'P 1'
#
loop_
_entity.id
_entity.type
_entity.pdbx_description
1 polymer ?
#
loop_
_entity_poly.entity_id
_entity_poly.type
_entity_poly.pdbx_seq_one_letter_code
_entity_poly.pdbx_strand_id
1 'polypeptide(L)'
;MKIAVLHEPLAQKELNDWGAPVQMLDGNSHTQGVLLHKGEEGASECGYWECTPGHWRCEVTRDEFCHFLEGEARYESDDGEVTDIRPDTVAFFPAGWNGRCPVTKTLKKVYMIR
;
A
#
# COMPACT_ATOMS: atom_id res chain seq x y z
N MET A 1 -9.26 10.51 -25.32
CA MET A 1 -8.73 10.07 -24.01
C MET A 1 -9.48 8.85 -23.52
N LYS A 2 -8.78 7.91 -22.93
CA LYS A 2 -9.39 6.69 -22.41
C LYS A 2 -9.37 6.70 -20.88
N ILE A 3 -10.43 6.16 -20.29
CA ILE A 3 -10.47 5.92 -18.85
C ILE A 3 -9.80 4.58 -18.58
N ALA A 4 -8.92 4.52 -17.59
CA ALA A 4 -8.41 3.26 -17.07
C ALA A 4 -9.38 2.74 -16.01
N VAL A 5 -9.75 1.48 -16.08
CA VAL A 5 -10.77 0.90 -15.19
C VAL A 5 -10.31 -0.46 -14.67
N LEU A 6 -10.55 -0.70 -13.40
CA LEU A 6 -10.37 -2.01 -12.77
C LEU A 6 -11.63 -2.31 -11.97
N HIS A 7 -12.42 -3.28 -12.44
CA HIS A 7 -13.60 -3.72 -11.73
C HIS A 7 -13.25 -4.72 -10.64
N GLU A 8 -13.89 -4.59 -9.48
CA GLU A 8 -13.78 -5.54 -8.38
C GLU A 8 -12.32 -5.88 -8.01
N PRO A 9 -11.54 -4.88 -7.54
CA PRO A 9 -10.13 -5.12 -7.23
C PRO A 9 -9.90 -6.29 -6.27
N LEU A 10 -10.81 -6.53 -5.32
CA LEU A 10 -10.68 -7.65 -4.38
C LEU A 10 -10.87 -9.03 -5.03
N ALA A 11 -11.49 -9.08 -6.21
CA ALA A 11 -11.74 -10.34 -6.92
C ALA A 11 -10.67 -10.67 -7.96
N GLN A 12 -9.67 -9.84 -8.11
CA GLN A 12 -8.62 -10.05 -9.10
C GLN A 12 -7.77 -11.26 -8.73
N LYS A 13 -7.52 -12.14 -9.71
CA LYS A 13 -6.76 -13.38 -9.51
C LYS A 13 -5.39 -13.33 -10.17
N GLU A 14 -5.20 -12.50 -11.18
CA GLU A 14 -3.95 -12.38 -11.91
C GLU A 14 -3.25 -11.09 -11.49
N LEU A 15 -2.51 -11.15 -10.38
CA LEU A 15 -1.79 -10.02 -9.84
C LEU A 15 -0.31 -10.09 -10.23
N ASN A 16 0.28 -8.93 -10.44
CA ASN A 16 1.72 -8.83 -10.67
C ASN A 16 2.45 -9.05 -9.35
N ASP A 17 3.51 -9.84 -9.38
CA ASP A 17 4.37 -10.05 -8.21
C ASP A 17 5.31 -8.86 -8.06
N TRP A 18 5.20 -8.17 -6.93
CA TRP A 18 6.06 -7.02 -6.61
C TRP A 18 7.10 -7.32 -5.55
N GLY A 19 7.18 -8.58 -5.09
CA GLY A 19 8.20 -9.03 -4.14
C GLY A 19 7.95 -8.60 -2.71
N ALA A 20 8.99 -8.73 -1.90
CA ALA A 20 8.94 -8.32 -0.51
C ALA A 20 9.14 -6.81 -0.37
N PRO A 21 8.61 -6.19 0.71
CA PRO A 21 9.01 -4.83 1.06
C PRO A 21 10.53 -4.74 1.20
N VAL A 22 11.11 -3.62 0.81
CA VAL A 22 12.57 -3.46 0.72
C VAL A 22 13.28 -3.66 2.05
N GLN A 23 12.67 -3.24 3.15
CA GLN A 23 13.29 -3.28 4.47
C GLN A 23 12.47 -4.14 5.44
N MET A 24 12.52 -5.45 5.24
CA MET A 24 11.88 -6.40 6.17
C MET A 24 12.59 -6.36 7.52
N LEU A 25 11.82 -6.26 8.60
CA LEU A 25 12.30 -6.30 9.97
C LEU A 25 12.03 -7.67 10.60
N ASP A 26 10.89 -8.27 10.28
CA ASP A 26 10.49 -9.57 10.80
C ASP A 26 9.42 -10.19 9.90
N GLY A 27 9.44 -11.51 9.77
CA GLY A 27 8.49 -12.24 8.94
C GLY A 27 8.83 -12.17 7.46
N ASN A 28 7.88 -12.57 6.63
CA ASN A 28 8.06 -12.71 5.19
C ASN A 28 6.90 -12.10 4.42
N SER A 29 6.71 -10.79 4.55
CA SER A 29 5.67 -10.12 3.77
C SER A 29 5.97 -10.20 2.29
N HIS A 30 4.93 -10.39 1.51
CA HIS A 30 4.99 -10.42 0.06
C HIS A 30 3.96 -9.44 -0.49
N THR A 31 4.34 -8.67 -1.50
CA THR A 31 3.46 -7.70 -2.13
C THR A 31 3.13 -8.10 -3.55
N GLN A 32 1.92 -7.78 -3.97
CA GLN A 32 1.45 -7.99 -5.34
C GLN A 32 0.32 -7.01 -5.64
N GLY A 33 0.01 -6.83 -6.90
CA GLY A 33 -1.06 -5.92 -7.25
C GLY A 33 -1.23 -5.70 -8.74
N VAL A 34 -1.96 -4.65 -9.07
CA VAL A 34 -2.24 -4.24 -10.45
C VAL A 34 -2.01 -2.74 -10.56
N LEU A 35 -1.16 -2.35 -11.50
CA LEU A 35 -0.99 -0.95 -11.83
C LEU A 35 -2.14 -0.54 -12.75
N LEU A 36 -2.97 0.41 -12.30
CA LEU A 36 -4.09 0.89 -13.08
C LEU A 36 -3.65 1.95 -14.08
N HIS A 37 -2.85 2.91 -13.63
CA HIS A 37 -2.37 3.99 -14.48
C HIS A 37 -1.07 4.55 -13.92
N LYS A 38 -0.17 4.90 -14.83
CA LYS A 38 1.06 5.59 -14.52
C LYS A 38 1.14 6.84 -15.38
N GLY A 39 1.25 7.99 -14.75
CA GLY A 39 1.34 9.25 -15.43
C GLY A 39 2.65 9.43 -16.18
N GLU A 40 2.70 10.47 -17.01
CA GLU A 40 3.88 10.81 -17.80
C GLU A 40 5.10 11.01 -16.89
N GLU A 41 6.21 10.35 -17.25
CA GLU A 41 7.46 10.36 -16.47
C GLU A 41 7.29 9.91 -15.01
N GLY A 42 6.23 9.14 -14.74
CA GLY A 42 5.96 8.68 -13.39
C GLY A 42 5.46 9.76 -12.43
N ALA A 43 4.96 10.89 -12.95
CA ALA A 43 4.47 12.00 -12.13
C ALA A 43 3.35 11.58 -11.17
N SER A 44 2.58 10.57 -11.55
CA SER A 44 1.56 9.98 -10.67
C SER A 44 1.41 8.51 -11.01
N GLU A 45 0.89 7.75 -10.08
CA GLU A 45 0.47 6.38 -10.36
C GLU A 45 -0.66 5.98 -9.44
N CYS A 46 -1.51 5.06 -9.88
CA CYS A 46 -2.55 4.50 -9.05
C CYS A 46 -2.78 3.04 -9.40
N GLY A 47 -3.33 2.30 -8.46
CA GLY A 47 -3.56 0.89 -8.65
C GLY A 47 -4.13 0.21 -7.42
N TYR A 48 -3.97 -1.09 -7.41
CA TYR A 48 -4.38 -1.98 -6.34
C TYR A 48 -3.16 -2.73 -5.81
N TRP A 49 -3.05 -2.85 -4.49
CA TRP A 49 -1.89 -3.44 -3.82
C TRP A 49 -2.32 -4.33 -2.66
N GLU A 50 -1.64 -5.46 -2.51
CA GLU A 50 -1.80 -6.36 -1.37
C GLU A 50 -0.46 -6.60 -0.70
N CYS A 51 -0.50 -6.82 0.62
CA CYS A 51 0.68 -7.18 1.38
C CYS A 51 0.32 -8.21 2.44
N THR A 52 0.99 -9.36 2.41
CA THR A 52 0.78 -10.41 3.40
C THR A 52 1.40 -10.03 4.75
N PRO A 53 1.01 -10.72 5.86
CA PRO A 53 1.51 -10.39 7.19
C PRO A 53 3.03 -10.38 7.31
N GLY A 54 3.52 -9.52 8.19
CA GLY A 54 4.93 -9.34 8.47
C GLY A 54 5.15 -7.97 9.10
N HIS A 55 6.42 -7.64 9.33
CA HIS A 55 6.81 -6.38 9.93
C HIS A 55 7.95 -5.77 9.11
N TRP A 56 7.74 -4.57 8.58
CA TRP A 56 8.69 -3.94 7.68
C TRP A 56 8.76 -2.44 7.91
N ARG A 57 9.86 -1.84 7.47
CA ARG A 57 10.04 -0.40 7.56
C ARG A 57 9.56 0.24 6.26
N CYS A 58 8.84 1.35 6.40
CA CYS A 58 8.32 2.11 5.27
C CYS A 58 8.88 3.52 5.25
N GLU A 59 9.41 3.93 4.10
CA GLU A 59 9.84 5.30 3.84
C GLU A 59 8.97 5.82 2.69
N VAL A 60 8.08 6.74 3.01
CA VAL A 60 7.18 7.34 2.01
C VAL A 60 7.89 8.49 1.33
N THR A 61 8.21 8.33 0.06
CA THR A 61 8.98 9.34 -0.70
C THR A 61 8.10 10.31 -1.49
N ARG A 62 6.83 9.96 -1.66
CA ARG A 62 5.86 10.76 -2.42
C ARG A 62 4.52 10.74 -1.69
N ASP A 63 3.71 11.78 -1.89
CA ASP A 63 2.36 11.81 -1.29
C ASP A 63 1.57 10.59 -1.77
N GLU A 64 0.94 9.89 -0.84
CA GLU A 64 0.15 8.71 -1.15
C GLU A 64 -1.20 8.75 -0.47
N PHE A 65 -2.27 8.64 -1.26
CA PHE A 65 -3.63 8.47 -0.76
C PHE A 65 -4.02 7.00 -0.87
N CYS A 66 -4.54 6.43 0.21
CA CYS A 66 -4.92 5.02 0.25
C CYS A 66 -6.34 4.83 0.75
N HIS A 67 -7.05 3.88 0.15
CA HIS A 67 -8.25 3.31 0.74
C HIS A 67 -7.97 1.83 1.02
N PHE A 68 -7.79 1.49 2.29
CA PHE A 68 -7.59 0.10 2.72
C PHE A 68 -8.94 -0.59 2.75
N LEU A 69 -9.11 -1.58 1.89
CA LEU A 69 -10.38 -2.30 1.73
C LEU A 69 -10.49 -3.45 2.71
N GLU A 70 -9.38 -4.15 2.96
CA GLU A 70 -9.31 -5.31 3.85
C GLU A 70 -7.97 -5.34 4.58
N GLY A 71 -7.92 -6.10 5.66
CA GLY A 71 -6.70 -6.35 6.40
C GLY A 71 -6.57 -5.55 7.68
N GLU A 72 -5.53 -5.85 8.43
CA GLU A 72 -5.23 -5.14 9.67
C GLU A 72 -3.74 -4.91 9.80
N ALA A 73 -3.37 -3.70 10.20
CA ALA A 73 -1.99 -3.30 10.44
C ALA A 73 -1.95 -2.19 11.46
N ARG A 74 -0.75 -1.96 11.98
CA ARG A 74 -0.51 -0.86 12.90
C ARG A 74 0.72 -0.11 12.40
N TYR A 75 0.50 1.06 11.81
CA TYR A 75 1.58 1.89 11.32
C TYR A 75 2.10 2.79 12.42
N GLU A 76 3.40 2.68 12.69
CA GLU A 76 4.07 3.43 13.77
C GLU A 76 5.07 4.39 13.16
N SER A 77 4.77 5.69 13.24
CA SER A 77 5.69 6.73 12.77
C SER A 77 6.95 6.78 13.64
N ASP A 78 8.06 7.20 13.08
CA ASP A 78 9.32 7.38 13.82
C ASP A 78 9.19 8.39 14.97
N ASP A 79 8.22 9.32 14.88
CA ASP A 79 7.96 10.28 15.96
C ASP A 79 7.00 9.74 17.03
N GLY A 80 6.59 8.49 16.92
CA GLY A 80 5.77 7.81 17.93
C GLY A 80 4.27 7.82 17.69
N GLU A 81 3.79 8.47 16.63
CA GLU A 81 2.37 8.42 16.28
C GLU A 81 2.00 7.03 15.77
N VAL A 82 0.89 6.49 16.26
CA VAL A 82 0.39 5.17 15.86
C VAL A 82 -0.92 5.34 15.12
N THR A 83 -1.03 4.68 13.96
CA THR A 83 -2.24 4.68 13.15
C THR A 83 -2.71 3.25 12.94
N ASP A 84 -3.92 2.92 13.41
CA ASP A 84 -4.51 1.62 13.17
C ASP A 84 -5.13 1.59 11.78
N ILE A 85 -4.78 0.57 11.01
CA ILE A 85 -5.33 0.32 9.69
C ILE A 85 -6.27 -0.87 9.80
N ARG A 86 -7.52 -0.66 9.42
CA ARG A 86 -8.60 -1.65 9.48
C ARG A 86 -9.37 -1.64 8.16
N PRO A 87 -10.24 -2.63 7.92
CA PRO A 87 -11.10 -2.59 6.73
C PRO A 87 -11.87 -1.27 6.62
N ASP A 88 -11.90 -0.73 5.41
CA ASP A 88 -12.59 0.52 5.09
C ASP A 88 -11.98 1.73 5.81
N THR A 89 -10.64 1.82 5.80
CA THR A 89 -9.89 2.96 6.32
C THR A 89 -9.29 3.74 5.17
N VAL A 90 -9.44 5.06 5.22
CA VAL A 90 -8.83 5.98 4.27
C VAL A 90 -7.68 6.69 4.97
N ALA A 91 -6.52 6.77 4.33
CA ALA A 91 -5.34 7.40 4.90
C ALA A 91 -4.57 8.20 3.85
N PHE A 92 -3.96 9.29 4.30
CA PHE A 92 -3.04 10.06 3.49
C PHE A 92 -1.66 10.04 4.14
N PHE A 93 -0.66 9.59 3.38
CA PHE A 93 0.73 9.56 3.83
C PHE A 93 1.48 10.68 3.10
N PRO A 94 1.93 11.73 3.81
CA PRO A 94 2.70 12.78 3.16
C PRO A 94 4.11 12.29 2.81
N ALA A 95 4.68 12.84 1.75
CA ALA A 95 6.07 12.60 1.41
C ALA A 95 6.95 12.94 2.61
N GLY A 96 7.87 12.04 2.95
CA GLY A 96 8.73 12.19 4.13
C GLY A 96 8.25 11.42 5.35
N TRP A 97 7.07 10.80 5.31
CA TRP A 97 6.62 9.95 6.40
C TRP A 97 7.49 8.69 6.46
N ASN A 98 8.04 8.41 7.64
CA ASN A 98 8.87 7.22 7.88
C ASN A 98 8.36 6.49 9.10
N GLY A 99 8.33 5.16 9.05
CA GLY A 99 7.85 4.39 10.16
C GLY A 99 7.95 2.90 9.95
N ARG A 100 7.33 2.17 10.86
CA ARG A 100 7.24 0.71 10.84
C ARG A 100 5.82 0.27 10.63
N CYS A 101 5.66 -0.86 9.94
CA CYS A 101 4.37 -1.35 9.52
C CYS A 101 4.19 -2.82 9.92
N PRO A 102 3.79 -3.11 11.16
CA PRO A 102 3.36 -4.45 11.52
C PRO A 102 2.03 -4.74 10.84
N VAL A 103 2.03 -5.73 9.94
CA VAL A 103 0.83 -6.19 9.22
C VAL A 103 0.43 -7.54 9.83
N THR A 104 -0.77 -7.62 10.39
CA THR A 104 -1.27 -8.82 11.06
C THR A 104 -2.27 -9.61 10.23
N LYS A 105 -2.99 -8.94 9.32
CA LYS A 105 -3.87 -9.59 8.33
C LYS A 105 -3.57 -8.97 6.97
N THR A 106 -3.57 -9.79 5.93
CA THR A 106 -3.24 -9.31 4.58
C THR A 106 -3.93 -8.00 4.27
N LEU A 107 -3.12 -6.96 4.01
CA LEU A 107 -3.63 -5.66 3.63
C LEU A 107 -3.99 -5.66 2.15
N LYS A 108 -5.12 -5.04 1.82
CA LYS A 108 -5.57 -4.84 0.45
C LYS A 108 -6.04 -3.41 0.31
N LYS A 109 -5.43 -2.66 -0.59
CA LYS A 109 -5.77 -1.24 -0.76
C LYS A 109 -5.79 -0.84 -2.22
N VAL A 110 -6.59 0.19 -2.52
CA VAL A 110 -6.41 0.98 -3.72
C VAL A 110 -5.65 2.24 -3.32
N TYR A 111 -4.80 2.73 -4.21
CA TYR A 111 -3.91 3.83 -3.87
C TYR A 111 -3.68 4.78 -5.04
N MET A 112 -3.29 5.99 -4.70
CA MET A 112 -2.76 6.94 -5.67
C MET A 112 -1.54 7.64 -5.06
N ILE A 113 -0.49 7.73 -5.85
CA ILE A 113 0.78 8.37 -5.50
C ILE A 113 1.04 9.51 -6.50
N ARG A 114 1.53 10.60 -5.98
CA ARG A 114 1.90 11.73 -6.87
C ARG A 114 3.10 12.52 -6.37
#